data_bf0248d49f05a42fd6f088e81cd3c24b
#
_entry.id   bf0248d49f05a42fd6f088e81cd3c24b
#
_cell.length_a   1.000
_cell.length_b   1.000
_cell.length_c   1.000
_cell.angle_alpha   90.00
_cell.angle_beta   90.00
_cell.angle_gamma   90.00
#
_symmetry.space_group_name_H-M   'P 1'
#
loop_
_entity.id
_entity.type
_entity.pdbx_description
1 polymer ?
#
loop_
_entity_poly.entity_id
_entity_poly.type
_entity_poly.pdbx_seq_one_letter_code
_entity_poly.pdbx_strand_id
1 'polypeptide(L)'
;MKEIILCKYGEIALKGLNKSSFESMMTKSVKRRLKSCGQFSVSKAQSTLYVEPLNDDSDVDMAVEKLSKIFGIVKLCRCCVLEKDMDEILTKSLDYIEDEMETARTFKVDAKRSDKKFPFKSPEICIEMGGKILERFPHLKVDVHDPDVVVTVEIRETNAYVHAGSIEGAGGIPVGSSGKAMLLLSGGIDSPVAGYMMAKRGAIISAIHFEAPPYTSDRAKMKVEKLAKIITAYCGDINFFCVPFTEIQELLRDNCPEELFTILMRRLMMEIAQRICEKEDIQALVTGESLGQVASQTMYAMVCTDAACRMPVFRPRVGMDKSEIVEIARKIDTFDTSILPYEDCCTVFTPKHPKTRPNLADVEAAQNAFDWEPYIQKAIEGTKPYLIKNA
;
A
#
# COMPACT_ATOMS: atom_id res chain seq x y z
N MET A 1 -21.49 -17.95 18.67
CA MET A 1 -21.52 -18.58 17.33
C MET A 1 -20.09 -18.62 16.79
N LYS A 2 -19.71 -19.65 16.02
CA LYS A 2 -18.35 -19.69 15.43
C LYS A 2 -18.24 -18.67 14.30
N GLU A 3 -17.21 -17.80 14.35
CA GLU A 3 -16.95 -16.77 13.36
C GLU A 3 -15.62 -17.01 12.67
N ILE A 4 -15.51 -16.65 11.38
CA ILE A 4 -14.25 -16.64 10.61
C ILE A 4 -14.18 -15.43 9.69
N ILE A 5 -12.97 -15.14 9.21
CA ILE A 5 -12.73 -14.11 8.18
C ILE A 5 -12.43 -14.81 6.85
N LEU A 6 -13.22 -14.54 5.83
CA LEU A 6 -12.95 -14.96 4.45
C LEU A 6 -12.21 -13.85 3.72
N CYS A 7 -10.94 -14.09 3.33
CA CYS A 7 -10.16 -13.16 2.53
C CYS A 7 -10.22 -13.57 1.06
N LYS A 8 -10.90 -12.78 0.23
CA LYS A 8 -11.07 -13.06 -1.20
C LYS A 8 -9.86 -12.54 -1.99
N TYR A 9 -9.39 -13.33 -2.95
CA TYR A 9 -8.29 -12.96 -3.83
C TYR A 9 -8.75 -11.97 -4.92
N GLY A 10 -7.81 -11.09 -5.32
CA GLY A 10 -7.92 -10.27 -6.51
C GLY A 10 -7.19 -10.88 -7.71
N GLU A 11 -6.26 -10.14 -8.28
CA GLU A 11 -5.46 -10.52 -9.45
C GLU A 11 -4.73 -11.86 -9.30
N ILE A 12 -4.46 -12.31 -8.07
CA ILE A 12 -3.80 -13.59 -7.79
C ILE A 12 -4.61 -14.76 -8.40
N ALA A 13 -5.93 -14.65 -8.42
CA ALA A 13 -6.79 -15.68 -9.00
C ALA A 13 -6.50 -15.92 -10.49
N LEU A 14 -5.97 -14.93 -11.21
CA LEU A 14 -5.70 -14.92 -12.66
C LEU A 14 -4.26 -15.30 -13.02
N LYS A 15 -3.38 -15.61 -12.04
CA LYS A 15 -1.94 -15.79 -12.27
C LYS A 15 -1.51 -17.13 -12.90
N GLY A 16 -2.44 -17.98 -13.31
CA GLY A 16 -2.11 -19.24 -14.01
C GLY A 16 -1.11 -20.11 -13.22
N LEU A 17 -0.03 -20.54 -13.87
CA LEU A 17 0.98 -21.44 -13.28
C LEU A 17 1.70 -20.87 -12.05
N ASN A 18 1.81 -19.55 -11.94
CA ASN A 18 2.49 -18.89 -10.82
C ASN A 18 1.57 -18.66 -9.60
N LYS A 19 0.30 -19.01 -9.68
CA LYS A 19 -0.70 -18.76 -8.63
C LYS A 19 -0.25 -19.28 -7.25
N SER A 20 0.30 -20.48 -7.18
CA SER A 20 0.72 -21.11 -5.93
C SER A 20 1.82 -20.33 -5.21
N SER A 21 2.76 -19.71 -5.96
CA SER A 21 3.82 -18.87 -5.41
C SER A 21 3.25 -17.60 -4.79
N PHE A 22 2.36 -16.89 -5.50
CA PHE A 22 1.68 -15.69 -4.99
C PHE A 22 0.82 -15.99 -3.76
N GLU A 23 0.07 -17.09 -3.77
CA GLU A 23 -0.71 -17.54 -2.62
C GLU A 23 0.18 -17.83 -1.41
N SER A 24 1.34 -18.45 -1.62
CA SER A 24 2.30 -18.73 -0.55
C SER A 24 2.84 -17.45 0.09
N MET A 25 3.23 -16.45 -0.73
CA MET A 25 3.70 -15.15 -0.25
C MET A 25 2.60 -14.43 0.54
N MET A 26 1.37 -14.40 0.03
CA MET A 26 0.24 -13.78 0.71
C MET A 26 -0.07 -14.48 2.03
N THR A 27 -0.12 -15.82 2.04
CA THR A 27 -0.35 -16.61 3.26
C THR A 27 0.72 -16.36 4.33
N LYS A 28 1.99 -16.23 3.93
CA LYS A 28 3.08 -15.86 4.85
C LYS A 28 2.86 -14.47 5.45
N SER A 29 2.44 -13.50 4.64
CA SER A 29 2.14 -12.14 5.10
C SER A 29 0.96 -12.13 6.06
N VAL A 30 -0.12 -12.85 5.75
CA VAL A 30 -1.30 -13.02 6.62
C VAL A 30 -0.87 -13.62 7.98
N LYS A 31 -0.17 -14.75 7.98
CA LYS A 31 0.28 -15.40 9.24
C LYS A 31 1.18 -14.48 10.07
N ARG A 32 2.05 -13.68 9.43
CA ARG A 32 2.91 -12.74 10.13
C ARG A 32 2.10 -11.62 10.80
N ARG A 33 1.10 -11.06 10.10
CA ARG A 33 0.25 -9.98 10.63
C ARG A 33 -0.65 -10.44 11.77
N LEU A 34 -1.14 -11.66 11.72
CA LEU A 34 -2.03 -12.21 12.74
C LEU A 34 -1.34 -12.52 14.08
N LYS A 35 0.00 -12.61 14.12
CA LYS A 35 0.73 -12.91 15.36
C LYS A 35 0.44 -11.98 16.52
N SER A 36 0.13 -10.72 16.23
CA SER A 36 -0.20 -9.71 17.25
C SER A 36 -1.69 -9.61 17.55
N CYS A 37 -2.53 -10.39 16.84
CA CYS A 37 -3.99 -10.41 17.04
C CYS A 37 -4.46 -11.64 17.84
N GLY A 38 -3.56 -12.57 18.18
CA GLY A 38 -3.91 -13.81 18.86
C GLY A 38 -3.56 -15.06 18.03
N GLN A 39 -4.23 -16.16 18.32
CA GLN A 39 -4.02 -17.44 17.66
C GLN A 39 -5.07 -17.65 16.57
N PHE A 40 -4.61 -17.81 15.34
CA PHE A 40 -5.46 -18.03 14.17
C PHE A 40 -4.95 -19.22 13.35
N SER A 41 -5.87 -20.05 12.86
CA SER A 41 -5.60 -20.95 11.76
C SER A 41 -5.78 -20.24 10.42
N VAL A 42 -4.95 -20.59 9.45
CA VAL A 42 -5.04 -20.03 8.08
C VAL A 42 -5.01 -21.18 7.09
N SER A 43 -6.12 -21.42 6.43
CA SER A 43 -6.27 -22.41 5.36
C SER A 43 -6.68 -21.72 4.05
N LYS A 44 -6.59 -22.46 2.93
CA LYS A 44 -6.97 -21.92 1.61
C LYS A 44 -7.81 -22.92 0.82
N ALA A 45 -8.84 -22.41 0.17
CA ALA A 45 -9.62 -23.14 -0.81
C ALA A 45 -10.24 -22.17 -1.83
N GLN A 46 -10.31 -22.58 -3.08
CA GLN A 46 -11.05 -21.89 -4.16
C GLN A 46 -10.81 -20.38 -4.23
N SER A 47 -9.52 -19.94 -4.25
CA SER A 47 -9.11 -18.52 -4.28
C SER A 47 -9.62 -17.68 -3.09
N THR A 48 -9.72 -18.30 -1.93
CA THR A 48 -10.09 -17.67 -0.66
C THR A 48 -9.15 -18.18 0.44
N LEU A 49 -8.67 -17.28 1.31
CA LEU A 49 -8.10 -17.66 2.60
C LEU A 49 -9.20 -17.66 3.66
N TYR A 50 -9.18 -18.69 4.47
CA TYR A 50 -10.03 -18.86 5.64
C TYR A 50 -9.16 -18.59 6.86
N VAL A 51 -9.49 -17.56 7.60
CA VAL A 51 -8.79 -17.14 8.81
C VAL A 51 -9.73 -17.35 9.99
N GLU A 52 -9.42 -18.33 10.80
CA GLU A 52 -10.26 -18.79 11.90
C GLU A 52 -9.58 -18.54 13.25
N PRO A 53 -10.20 -17.82 14.20
CA PRO A 53 -9.70 -17.69 15.55
C PRO A 53 -9.71 -19.06 16.24
N LEU A 54 -8.64 -19.38 16.97
CA LEU A 54 -8.49 -20.68 17.65
C LEU A 54 -8.92 -20.63 19.12
N ASN A 55 -9.11 -19.43 19.66
CA ASN A 55 -9.57 -19.20 21.04
C ASN A 55 -10.30 -17.85 21.14
N ASP A 56 -10.98 -17.63 22.25
CA ASP A 56 -11.78 -16.42 22.52
C ASP A 56 -10.91 -15.17 22.77
N ASP A 57 -9.59 -15.34 23.05
CA ASP A 57 -8.65 -14.23 23.23
C ASP A 57 -8.16 -13.66 21.89
N SER A 58 -8.53 -14.27 20.78
CA SER A 58 -8.14 -13.80 19.44
C SER A 58 -8.97 -12.57 19.03
N ASP A 59 -8.28 -11.45 18.80
CA ASP A 59 -8.87 -10.18 18.39
C ASP A 59 -9.22 -10.19 16.90
N VAL A 60 -10.47 -10.46 16.58
CA VAL A 60 -10.99 -10.56 15.21
C VAL A 60 -11.04 -9.17 14.56
N ASP A 61 -11.35 -8.10 15.30
CA ASP A 61 -11.46 -6.75 14.79
C ASP A 61 -10.07 -6.23 14.36
N MET A 62 -9.07 -6.38 15.22
CA MET A 62 -7.67 -6.07 14.88
C MET A 62 -7.18 -6.94 13.70
N ALA A 63 -7.57 -8.21 13.65
CA ALA A 63 -7.22 -9.08 12.53
C ALA A 63 -7.79 -8.57 11.21
N VAL A 64 -9.06 -8.19 11.17
CA VAL A 64 -9.71 -7.62 9.98
C VAL A 64 -9.01 -6.33 9.55
N GLU A 65 -8.73 -5.41 10.47
CA GLU A 65 -8.00 -4.18 10.17
C GLU A 65 -6.62 -4.46 9.55
N LYS A 66 -5.83 -5.36 10.15
CA LYS A 66 -4.50 -5.68 9.62
C LYS A 66 -4.54 -6.44 8.30
N LEU A 67 -5.51 -7.32 8.11
CA LEU A 67 -5.68 -8.09 6.89
C LEU A 67 -6.18 -7.23 5.73
N SER A 68 -6.98 -6.18 5.99
CA SER A 68 -7.44 -5.24 4.95
C SER A 68 -6.30 -4.49 4.27
N LYS A 69 -5.15 -4.36 4.94
CA LYS A 69 -3.94 -3.69 4.45
C LYS A 69 -2.97 -4.64 3.72
N ILE A 70 -3.32 -5.92 3.54
CA ILE A 70 -2.46 -6.89 2.83
C ILE A 70 -2.75 -6.90 1.33
N PHE A 71 -1.73 -6.62 0.54
CA PHE A 71 -1.84 -6.71 -0.91
C PHE A 71 -2.09 -8.15 -1.39
N GLY A 72 -3.04 -8.26 -2.32
CA GLY A 72 -3.57 -9.53 -2.83
C GLY A 72 -4.98 -9.85 -2.33
N ILE A 73 -5.40 -9.26 -1.21
CA ILE A 73 -6.76 -9.38 -0.67
C ILE A 73 -7.59 -8.21 -1.20
N VAL A 74 -8.71 -8.49 -1.89
CA VAL A 74 -9.61 -7.46 -2.43
C VAL A 74 -10.85 -7.25 -1.57
N LYS A 75 -11.27 -8.29 -0.84
CA LYS A 75 -12.43 -8.24 0.06
C LYS A 75 -12.20 -9.13 1.26
N LEU A 76 -12.68 -8.67 2.42
CA LEU A 76 -12.78 -9.45 3.64
C LEU A 76 -14.25 -9.55 4.02
N CYS A 77 -14.67 -10.75 4.43
CA CYS A 77 -16.02 -10.98 4.92
C CYS A 77 -15.91 -11.66 6.28
N ARG A 78 -16.50 -11.06 7.31
CA ARG A 78 -16.74 -11.75 8.59
C ARG A 78 -17.95 -12.62 8.41
N CYS A 79 -17.85 -13.89 8.73
CA CYS A 79 -18.89 -14.86 8.44
C CYS A 79 -19.17 -15.73 9.66
N CYS A 80 -20.43 -16.00 9.95
CA CYS A 80 -20.74 -17.15 10.79
C CYS A 80 -20.54 -18.45 10.03
N VAL A 81 -20.14 -19.49 10.77
CA VAL A 81 -19.95 -20.86 10.26
C VAL A 81 -21.09 -21.73 10.73
N LEU A 82 -21.81 -22.32 9.79
CA LEU A 82 -23.01 -23.12 10.02
C LEU A 82 -22.88 -24.48 9.35
N GLU A 83 -23.63 -25.46 9.83
CA GLU A 83 -23.79 -26.73 9.14
C GLU A 83 -24.53 -26.52 7.81
N LYS A 84 -24.40 -27.47 6.89
CA LYS A 84 -25.11 -27.44 5.62
C LYS A 84 -26.53 -27.92 5.75
N ASP A 85 -27.27 -27.29 6.63
CA ASP A 85 -28.68 -27.48 6.89
C ASP A 85 -29.45 -26.17 6.65
N MET A 86 -30.52 -26.25 5.87
CA MET A 86 -31.24 -25.05 5.46
C MET A 86 -31.95 -24.35 6.62
N ASP A 87 -32.51 -25.13 7.55
CA ASP A 87 -33.20 -24.59 8.72
C ASP A 87 -32.22 -23.89 9.66
N GLU A 88 -31.05 -24.47 9.84
CA GLU A 88 -29.96 -23.85 10.62
C GLU A 88 -29.47 -22.55 9.96
N ILE A 89 -29.28 -22.58 8.63
CA ILE A 89 -28.86 -21.39 7.88
C ILE A 89 -29.89 -20.27 8.03
N LEU A 90 -31.18 -20.57 7.88
CA LEU A 90 -32.26 -19.59 7.93
C LEU A 90 -32.55 -19.04 9.33
N THR A 91 -32.19 -19.75 10.39
CA THR A 91 -32.47 -19.33 11.77
C THR A 91 -31.27 -18.68 12.44
N LYS A 92 -30.15 -19.41 12.54
CA LYS A 92 -28.95 -18.93 13.28
C LYS A 92 -28.22 -17.77 12.59
N SER A 93 -28.27 -17.69 11.25
CA SER A 93 -27.61 -16.58 10.57
C SER A 93 -28.29 -15.25 10.81
N LEU A 94 -29.60 -15.21 11.05
CA LEU A 94 -30.34 -13.97 11.31
C LEU A 94 -29.88 -13.29 12.60
N ASP A 95 -29.56 -14.08 13.63
CA ASP A 95 -29.01 -13.54 14.89
C ASP A 95 -27.59 -12.98 14.68
N TYR A 96 -26.82 -13.56 13.75
CA TYR A 96 -25.48 -13.09 13.45
C TYR A 96 -25.43 -11.77 12.66
N ILE A 97 -26.38 -11.56 11.75
CA ILE A 97 -26.43 -10.38 10.87
C ILE A 97 -27.40 -9.30 11.41
N GLU A 98 -27.89 -9.44 12.63
CA GLU A 98 -28.93 -8.57 13.19
C GLU A 98 -28.54 -7.09 13.18
N ASP A 99 -27.34 -6.76 13.65
CA ASP A 99 -26.84 -5.38 13.72
C ASP A 99 -26.81 -4.68 12.35
N GLU A 100 -26.36 -5.38 11.30
CA GLU A 100 -26.34 -4.86 9.94
C GLU A 100 -27.76 -4.70 9.38
N MET A 101 -28.66 -5.63 9.69
CA MET A 101 -30.05 -5.59 9.22
C MET A 101 -30.87 -4.51 9.91
N GLU A 102 -30.64 -4.26 11.20
CA GLU A 102 -31.35 -3.19 11.95
C GLU A 102 -30.99 -1.79 11.43
N THR A 103 -29.75 -1.59 10.98
CA THR A 103 -29.27 -0.29 10.47
C THR A 103 -29.59 -0.03 9.00
N ALA A 104 -29.83 -1.07 8.21
CA ALA A 104 -30.13 -0.98 6.78
C ALA A 104 -31.58 -0.56 6.51
N ARG A 105 -31.83 -0.06 5.29
CA ARG A 105 -33.19 0.19 4.75
C ARG A 105 -33.52 -0.78 3.63
N THR A 106 -32.49 -1.15 2.87
CA THR A 106 -32.62 -2.04 1.71
C THR A 106 -31.60 -3.15 1.77
N PHE A 107 -31.98 -4.31 1.26
CA PHE A 107 -31.07 -5.45 1.18
C PHE A 107 -31.27 -6.29 -0.07
N LYS A 108 -30.27 -7.11 -0.34
CA LYS A 108 -30.29 -8.16 -1.34
C LYS A 108 -29.68 -9.44 -0.77
N VAL A 109 -30.16 -10.59 -1.22
CA VAL A 109 -29.52 -11.87 -0.91
C VAL A 109 -28.81 -12.40 -2.14
N ASP A 110 -27.52 -12.74 -1.99
CA ASP A 110 -26.73 -13.48 -2.95
C ASP A 110 -26.39 -14.87 -2.40
N ALA A 111 -26.50 -15.91 -3.21
CA ALA A 111 -26.10 -17.25 -2.83
C ALA A 111 -25.06 -17.83 -3.78
N LYS A 112 -23.96 -18.33 -3.21
CA LYS A 112 -22.87 -19.00 -3.93
C LYS A 112 -22.77 -20.45 -3.49
N ARG A 113 -22.84 -21.38 -4.45
CA ARG A 113 -22.84 -22.80 -4.16
C ARG A 113 -21.72 -23.51 -4.91
N SER A 114 -20.67 -23.91 -4.21
CA SER A 114 -19.63 -24.80 -4.75
C SER A 114 -19.95 -26.27 -4.55
N ASP A 115 -20.62 -26.63 -3.47
CA ASP A 115 -21.15 -27.99 -3.30
C ASP A 115 -22.46 -28.17 -4.06
N LYS A 116 -22.39 -28.88 -5.19
CA LYS A 116 -23.52 -29.19 -6.06
C LYS A 116 -24.47 -30.24 -5.46
N LYS A 117 -24.09 -30.95 -4.41
CA LYS A 117 -24.91 -31.96 -3.72
C LYS A 117 -25.89 -31.35 -2.73
N PHE A 118 -25.71 -30.08 -2.36
CA PHE A 118 -26.64 -29.39 -1.47
C PHE A 118 -28.04 -29.33 -2.13
N PRO A 119 -29.13 -29.65 -1.41
CA PRO A 119 -30.46 -29.83 -1.99
C PRO A 119 -31.02 -28.62 -2.72
N PHE A 120 -30.76 -27.42 -2.15
CA PHE A 120 -31.27 -26.15 -2.67
C PHE A 120 -30.33 -25.53 -3.71
N LYS A 121 -30.90 -24.96 -4.78
CA LYS A 121 -30.17 -24.16 -5.76
C LYS A 121 -29.99 -22.72 -5.24
N SER A 122 -29.01 -21.98 -5.80
CA SER A 122 -28.75 -20.60 -5.36
C SER A 122 -29.98 -19.68 -5.42
N PRO A 123 -30.84 -19.71 -6.45
CA PRO A 123 -32.08 -18.90 -6.44
C PRO A 123 -33.04 -19.28 -5.32
N GLU A 124 -33.17 -20.57 -5.01
CA GLU A 124 -34.03 -21.06 -3.93
C GLU A 124 -33.51 -20.58 -2.57
N ILE A 125 -32.21 -20.66 -2.33
CA ILE A 125 -31.58 -20.12 -1.12
C ILE A 125 -31.83 -18.61 -0.97
N CYS A 126 -31.72 -17.85 -2.08
CA CYS A 126 -32.00 -16.42 -2.06
C CYS A 126 -33.45 -16.10 -1.68
N ILE A 127 -34.42 -16.87 -2.20
CA ILE A 127 -35.86 -16.68 -1.92
C ILE A 127 -36.16 -16.99 -0.46
N GLU A 128 -35.73 -18.14 0.02
CA GLU A 128 -35.98 -18.57 1.41
C GLU A 128 -35.33 -17.62 2.42
N MET A 129 -34.06 -17.28 2.21
CA MET A 129 -33.34 -16.36 3.08
C MET A 129 -33.93 -14.94 3.03
N GLY A 130 -34.28 -14.46 1.83
CA GLY A 130 -34.94 -13.16 1.67
C GLY A 130 -36.30 -13.10 2.38
N GLY A 131 -37.09 -14.16 2.28
CA GLY A 131 -38.36 -14.29 3.02
C GLY A 131 -38.17 -14.25 4.52
N LYS A 132 -37.20 -14.99 5.04
CA LYS A 132 -36.88 -15.00 6.48
C LYS A 132 -36.39 -13.66 7.02
N ILE A 133 -35.58 -12.94 6.24
CA ILE A 133 -35.14 -11.58 6.57
C ILE A 133 -36.34 -10.64 6.65
N LEU A 134 -37.24 -10.65 5.70
CA LEU A 134 -38.45 -9.80 5.72
C LEU A 134 -39.39 -10.15 6.86
N GLU A 135 -39.50 -11.43 7.24
CA GLU A 135 -40.29 -11.88 8.38
C GLU A 135 -39.73 -11.32 9.71
N ARG A 136 -38.40 -11.36 9.90
CA ARG A 136 -37.73 -10.90 11.12
C ARG A 136 -37.54 -9.38 11.18
N PHE A 137 -37.28 -8.74 10.03
CA PHE A 137 -37.00 -7.31 9.91
C PHE A 137 -38.02 -6.62 8.97
N PRO A 138 -39.26 -6.37 9.41
CA PRO A 138 -40.35 -5.87 8.56
C PRO A 138 -40.11 -4.45 7.98
N HIS A 139 -39.14 -3.70 8.51
CA HIS A 139 -38.79 -2.37 8.02
C HIS A 139 -37.99 -2.40 6.76
N LEU A 140 -37.33 -3.53 6.42
CA LEU A 140 -36.48 -3.68 5.27
C LEU A 140 -37.25 -3.81 3.97
N LYS A 141 -36.64 -3.38 2.87
CA LYS A 141 -37.14 -3.57 1.50
C LYS A 141 -36.07 -4.26 0.65
N VAL A 142 -36.51 -5.10 -0.29
CA VAL A 142 -35.60 -5.72 -1.26
C VAL A 142 -35.23 -4.72 -2.34
N ASP A 143 -33.93 -4.49 -2.55
CA ASP A 143 -33.38 -3.76 -3.68
C ASP A 143 -32.25 -4.59 -4.33
N VAL A 144 -32.50 -5.06 -5.55
CA VAL A 144 -31.55 -5.92 -6.29
C VAL A 144 -30.48 -5.11 -7.07
N HIS A 145 -30.65 -3.79 -7.18
CA HIS A 145 -29.77 -2.93 -7.97
C HIS A 145 -28.78 -2.16 -7.10
N ASP A 146 -29.27 -1.47 -6.06
CA ASP A 146 -28.44 -0.64 -5.19
C ASP A 146 -28.84 -0.84 -3.71
N PRO A 147 -28.61 -2.04 -3.15
CA PRO A 147 -28.96 -2.34 -1.76
C PRO A 147 -27.96 -1.72 -0.78
N ASP A 148 -28.45 -1.26 0.38
CA ASP A 148 -27.59 -0.85 1.49
C ASP A 148 -26.72 -2.02 1.98
N VAL A 149 -27.29 -3.24 2.04
CA VAL A 149 -26.59 -4.45 2.51
C VAL A 149 -26.83 -5.63 1.57
N VAL A 150 -25.75 -6.35 1.26
CA VAL A 150 -25.82 -7.64 0.54
C VAL A 150 -25.55 -8.77 1.54
N VAL A 151 -26.59 -9.56 1.85
CA VAL A 151 -26.45 -10.80 2.59
C VAL A 151 -25.98 -11.89 1.64
N THR A 152 -24.85 -12.50 1.95
CA THR A 152 -24.29 -13.58 1.11
C THR A 152 -24.29 -14.91 1.85
N VAL A 153 -24.90 -15.93 1.24
CA VAL A 153 -24.89 -17.32 1.70
C VAL A 153 -23.93 -18.11 0.81
N GLU A 154 -22.83 -18.60 1.36
CA GLU A 154 -21.85 -19.42 0.63
C GLU A 154 -21.91 -20.88 1.09
N ILE A 155 -22.48 -21.77 0.27
CA ILE A 155 -22.45 -23.22 0.52
C ILE A 155 -21.14 -23.79 -0.04
N ARG A 156 -20.27 -24.25 0.83
CA ARG A 156 -18.99 -24.86 0.50
C ARG A 156 -19.01 -26.37 0.76
N GLU A 157 -17.88 -27.05 0.57
CA GLU A 157 -17.82 -28.52 0.70
C GLU A 157 -18.15 -28.99 2.13
N THR A 158 -17.64 -28.32 3.13
CA THR A 158 -17.77 -28.70 4.55
C THR A 158 -18.88 -27.96 5.28
N ASN A 159 -18.98 -26.65 5.08
CA ASN A 159 -19.83 -25.76 5.88
C ASN A 159 -20.60 -24.77 4.98
N ALA A 160 -21.60 -24.13 5.58
CA ALA A 160 -22.21 -22.91 5.07
C ALA A 160 -21.60 -21.70 5.80
N TYR A 161 -21.46 -20.59 5.06
CA TYR A 161 -20.95 -19.32 5.56
C TYR A 161 -21.92 -18.21 5.21
N VAL A 162 -22.34 -17.44 6.20
CA VAL A 162 -23.24 -16.30 5.99
C VAL A 162 -22.61 -15.04 6.50
N HIS A 163 -22.71 -13.99 5.71
CA HIS A 163 -22.24 -12.65 6.08
C HIS A 163 -23.14 -11.56 5.48
N ALA A 164 -23.21 -10.42 6.16
CA ALA A 164 -23.82 -9.20 5.68
C ALA A 164 -22.70 -8.20 5.34
N GLY A 165 -22.67 -7.75 4.08
CA GLY A 165 -21.64 -6.82 3.63
C GLY A 165 -20.24 -7.43 3.45
N SER A 166 -19.28 -6.55 3.19
CA SER A 166 -17.86 -6.89 3.05
C SER A 166 -16.99 -5.65 3.22
N ILE A 167 -15.76 -5.84 3.70
CA ILE A 167 -14.75 -4.79 3.88
C ILE A 167 -13.79 -4.83 2.68
N GLU A 168 -13.50 -3.65 2.12
CA GLU A 168 -12.51 -3.56 1.04
C GLU A 168 -11.10 -3.86 1.54
N GLY A 169 -10.37 -4.68 0.79
CA GLY A 169 -8.95 -4.92 1.00
C GLY A 169 -8.07 -4.03 0.11
N ALA A 170 -6.77 -4.07 0.35
CA ALA A 170 -5.78 -3.27 -0.38
C ALA A 170 -5.68 -3.62 -1.88
N GLY A 171 -6.15 -4.80 -2.30
CA GLY A 171 -6.02 -5.27 -3.69
C GLY A 171 -4.57 -5.53 -4.11
N GLY A 172 -4.26 -5.43 -5.39
CA GLY A 172 -2.90 -5.60 -5.91
C GLY A 172 -2.37 -7.03 -5.84
N ILE A 173 -1.04 -7.16 -5.71
CA ILE A 173 -0.33 -8.45 -5.62
C ILE A 173 0.63 -8.46 -4.42
N PRO A 174 0.96 -9.62 -3.85
CA PRO A 174 1.77 -9.73 -2.64
C PRO A 174 3.14 -9.08 -2.77
N VAL A 175 3.56 -8.36 -1.73
CA VAL A 175 4.91 -7.79 -1.63
C VAL A 175 5.96 -8.90 -1.70
N GLY A 176 7.01 -8.66 -2.45
CA GLY A 176 8.08 -9.62 -2.74
C GLY A 176 7.92 -10.38 -4.06
N SER A 177 6.82 -10.16 -4.80
CA SER A 177 6.58 -10.83 -6.08
C SER A 177 7.22 -10.13 -7.29
N SER A 178 7.74 -8.88 -7.14
CA SER A 178 8.22 -8.05 -8.25
C SER A 178 9.59 -7.41 -8.01
N GLY A 179 10.43 -8.02 -7.16
CA GLY A 179 11.78 -7.50 -6.88
C GLY A 179 11.80 -6.40 -5.81
N LYS A 180 12.94 -5.70 -5.71
CA LYS A 180 13.21 -4.66 -4.71
C LYS A 180 13.31 -3.30 -5.37
N ALA A 181 12.82 -2.26 -4.70
CA ALA A 181 12.91 -0.89 -5.16
C ALA A 181 13.26 0.07 -4.02
N MET A 182 14.06 1.10 -4.31
CA MET A 182 14.46 2.16 -3.39
C MET A 182 13.56 3.37 -3.59
N LEU A 183 12.77 3.71 -2.60
CA LEU A 183 11.94 4.91 -2.58
C LEU A 183 12.74 6.11 -2.10
N LEU A 184 12.86 7.15 -2.91
CA LEU A 184 13.34 8.45 -2.48
C LEU A 184 12.21 9.09 -1.62
N LEU A 185 12.34 8.93 -0.30
CA LEU A 185 11.30 9.32 0.65
C LEU A 185 11.58 10.70 1.23
N SER A 186 10.63 11.61 1.04
CA SER A 186 10.59 12.96 1.59
C SER A 186 9.47 13.11 2.61
N GLY A 187 9.42 14.25 3.31
CA GLY A 187 8.33 14.61 4.23
C GLY A 187 7.04 15.07 3.54
N GLY A 188 7.01 15.14 2.20
CA GLY A 188 5.85 15.55 1.42
C GLY A 188 4.80 14.45 1.26
N ILE A 189 3.64 14.83 0.70
CA ILE A 189 2.50 13.94 0.46
C ILE A 189 2.85 12.86 -0.59
N ASP A 190 3.69 13.20 -1.51
CA ASP A 190 3.89 12.55 -2.80
C ASP A 190 4.66 11.23 -2.72
N SER A 191 5.78 11.22 -2.02
CA SER A 191 6.67 10.06 -1.98
C SER A 191 6.10 8.85 -1.21
N PRO A 192 5.38 9.00 -0.06
CA PRO A 192 4.73 7.86 0.59
C PRO A 192 3.69 7.18 -0.30
N VAL A 193 2.91 7.97 -1.06
CA VAL A 193 1.93 7.47 -2.04
C VAL A 193 2.63 6.66 -3.13
N ALA A 194 3.76 7.16 -3.66
CA ALA A 194 4.54 6.42 -4.66
C ALA A 194 5.04 5.07 -4.12
N GLY A 195 5.54 5.04 -2.89
CA GLY A 195 5.96 3.81 -2.21
C GLY A 195 4.83 2.79 -2.05
N TYR A 196 3.67 3.25 -1.58
CA TYR A 196 2.46 2.43 -1.50
C TYR A 196 2.05 1.85 -2.87
N MET A 197 2.03 2.67 -3.91
CA MET A 197 1.64 2.24 -5.26
C MET A 197 2.59 1.16 -5.81
N MET A 198 3.89 1.28 -5.59
CA MET A 198 4.87 0.28 -6.03
C MET A 198 4.78 -1.00 -5.20
N ALA A 199 4.61 -0.90 -3.87
CA ALA A 199 4.37 -2.06 -3.02
C ALA A 199 3.10 -2.82 -3.41
N LYS A 200 2.02 -2.10 -3.80
CA LYS A 200 0.78 -2.68 -4.34
C LYS A 200 1.02 -3.51 -5.62
N ARG A 201 2.10 -3.23 -6.36
CA ARG A 201 2.55 -4.02 -7.52
C ARG A 201 3.61 -5.06 -7.17
N GLY A 202 3.75 -5.39 -5.89
CA GLY A 202 4.57 -6.49 -5.40
C GLY A 202 6.04 -6.15 -5.13
N ALA A 203 6.47 -4.88 -5.24
CA ALA A 203 7.84 -4.49 -4.91
C ALA A 203 8.09 -4.52 -3.40
N ILE A 204 9.25 -5.03 -2.99
CA ILE A 204 9.80 -4.80 -1.65
C ILE A 204 10.37 -3.38 -1.64
N ILE A 205 9.91 -2.55 -0.72
CA ILE A 205 10.32 -1.16 -0.62
C ILE A 205 11.40 -1.00 0.45
N SER A 206 12.55 -0.46 0.04
CA SER A 206 13.51 0.23 0.91
C SER A 206 13.33 1.73 0.73
N ALA A 207 13.69 2.54 1.70
CA ALA A 207 13.56 4.00 1.61
C ALA A 207 14.90 4.69 1.83
N ILE A 208 15.18 5.70 1.02
CA ILE A 208 16.33 6.59 1.17
C ILE A 208 15.85 8.01 1.40
N HIS A 209 16.41 8.65 2.43
CA HIS A 209 16.17 10.04 2.78
C HIS A 209 17.49 10.81 2.82
N PHE A 210 17.48 12.02 2.28
CA PHE A 210 18.63 12.93 2.31
C PHE A 210 18.42 13.99 3.38
N GLU A 211 19.31 14.04 4.35
CA GLU A 211 19.24 15.03 5.45
C GLU A 211 20.34 16.09 5.32
N ALA A 212 20.03 17.32 5.69
CA ALA A 212 20.95 18.44 5.58
C ALA A 212 21.01 19.28 6.88
N PRO A 213 21.46 18.72 8.02
CA PRO A 213 21.67 19.50 9.22
C PRO A 213 22.83 20.52 9.02
N PRO A 214 22.78 21.75 9.58
CA PRO A 214 21.72 22.28 10.45
C PRO A 214 20.52 22.88 9.72
N TYR A 215 20.48 22.85 8.39
CA TYR A 215 19.41 23.46 7.57
C TYR A 215 18.07 22.70 7.70
N THR A 216 18.11 21.37 7.86
CA THR A 216 16.93 20.58 8.20
C THR A 216 16.96 20.18 9.66
N SER A 217 15.80 20.21 10.32
CA SER A 217 15.68 19.88 11.73
C SER A 217 15.53 18.38 11.98
N ASP A 218 15.85 17.93 13.20
CA ASP A 218 15.55 16.55 13.63
C ASP A 218 14.06 16.22 13.50
N ARG A 219 13.18 17.22 13.65
CA ARG A 219 11.74 17.05 13.46
C ARG A 219 11.37 16.72 12.01
N ALA A 220 12.11 17.25 11.04
CA ALA A 220 11.95 16.90 9.64
C ALA A 220 12.29 15.40 9.40
N LYS A 221 13.41 14.92 9.94
CA LYS A 221 13.79 13.51 9.91
C LYS A 221 12.74 12.62 10.58
N MET A 222 12.33 12.97 11.80
CA MET A 222 11.28 12.22 12.53
C MET A 222 9.96 12.15 11.74
N LYS A 223 9.60 13.21 11.02
CA LYS A 223 8.44 13.24 10.14
C LYS A 223 8.56 12.19 9.04
N VAL A 224 9.70 12.10 8.38
CA VAL A 224 9.96 11.12 7.30
C VAL A 224 9.97 9.69 7.84
N GLU A 225 10.61 9.46 8.99
CA GLU A 225 10.58 8.16 9.68
C GLU A 225 9.15 7.73 10.05
N LYS A 226 8.33 8.69 10.52
CA LYS A 226 6.92 8.44 10.83
C LYS A 226 6.13 8.07 9.57
N LEU A 227 6.37 8.75 8.44
CA LEU A 227 5.76 8.38 7.16
C LEU A 227 6.18 6.98 6.70
N ALA A 228 7.48 6.66 6.80
CA ALA A 228 7.97 5.30 6.54
C ALA A 228 7.27 4.26 7.45
N LYS A 229 7.12 4.57 8.74
CA LYS A 229 6.42 3.70 9.70
C LYS A 229 4.97 3.47 9.33
N ILE A 230 4.24 4.51 8.91
CA ILE A 230 2.83 4.40 8.49
C ILE A 230 2.71 3.45 7.28
N ILE A 231 3.53 3.64 6.25
CA ILE A 231 3.46 2.79 5.05
C ILE A 231 3.92 1.35 5.28
N THR A 232 4.66 1.03 6.38
CA THR A 232 4.96 -0.37 6.73
C THR A 232 3.70 -1.20 6.92
N ALA A 233 2.57 -0.57 7.26
CA ALA A 233 1.28 -1.24 7.36
C ALA A 233 0.88 -1.95 6.06
N TYR A 234 1.38 -1.50 4.92
CA TYR A 234 1.15 -2.08 3.59
C TYR A 234 2.39 -2.78 3.05
N CYS A 235 3.55 -2.09 3.08
CA CYS A 235 4.80 -2.55 2.47
C CYS A 235 5.51 -3.66 3.25
N GLY A 236 5.20 -3.82 4.55
CA GLY A 236 6.02 -4.60 5.48
C GLY A 236 7.19 -3.78 6.00
N ASP A 237 8.19 -4.45 6.61
CA ASP A 237 9.36 -3.78 7.15
C ASP A 237 10.15 -3.06 6.05
N ILE A 238 10.68 -1.87 6.37
CA ILE A 238 11.39 -0.99 5.43
C ILE A 238 12.83 -0.80 5.92
N ASN A 239 13.82 -1.17 5.10
CA ASN A 239 15.20 -0.74 5.30
C ASN A 239 15.29 0.76 4.95
N PHE A 240 15.67 1.56 5.94
CA PHE A 240 15.73 3.01 5.83
C PHE A 240 17.18 3.48 5.80
N PHE A 241 17.54 4.24 4.75
CA PHE A 241 18.86 4.79 4.52
C PHE A 241 18.81 6.31 4.70
N CYS A 242 19.53 6.84 5.68
CA CYS A 242 19.62 8.28 5.90
C CYS A 242 20.98 8.78 5.43
N VAL A 243 20.99 9.60 4.38
CA VAL A 243 22.21 10.07 3.68
C VAL A 243 22.52 11.48 4.15
N PRO A 244 23.73 11.74 4.71
CA PRO A 244 24.20 13.10 5.01
C PRO A 244 24.47 13.85 3.70
N PHE A 245 23.77 14.97 3.47
CA PHE A 245 23.78 15.64 2.17
C PHE A 245 24.14 17.13 2.25
N THR A 246 24.41 17.66 3.44
CA THR A 246 24.70 19.08 3.69
C THR A 246 25.85 19.59 2.84
N GLU A 247 27.00 18.91 2.92
CA GLU A 247 28.23 19.33 2.25
C GLU A 247 28.05 19.41 0.73
N ILE A 248 27.33 18.43 0.14
CA ILE A 248 27.02 18.45 -1.29
C ILE A 248 26.13 19.64 -1.65
N GLN A 249 25.13 19.98 -0.82
CA GLN A 249 24.27 21.13 -1.07
C GLN A 249 25.01 22.46 -0.99
N GLU A 250 25.91 22.61 -0.01
CA GLU A 250 26.75 23.80 0.12
C GLU A 250 27.68 23.97 -1.09
N LEU A 251 28.31 22.88 -1.51
CA LEU A 251 29.17 22.88 -2.71
C LEU A 251 28.39 23.16 -4.00
N LEU A 252 27.17 22.64 -4.14
CA LEU A 252 26.29 22.99 -5.26
C LEU A 252 25.96 24.46 -5.30
N ARG A 253 25.64 25.05 -4.15
CA ARG A 253 25.36 26.49 -4.02
C ARG A 253 26.56 27.34 -4.44
N ASP A 254 27.78 26.93 -4.05
CA ASP A 254 28.99 27.71 -4.19
C ASP A 254 29.66 27.52 -5.57
N ASN A 255 29.44 26.39 -6.26
CA ASN A 255 30.15 26.04 -7.48
C ASN A 255 29.27 25.89 -8.74
N CYS A 256 27.93 25.96 -8.61
CA CYS A 256 27.04 25.71 -9.73
C CYS A 256 26.11 26.92 -10.04
N PRO A 257 25.63 27.05 -11.28
CA PRO A 257 24.65 28.07 -11.61
C PRO A 257 23.37 27.92 -10.77
N GLU A 258 22.94 29.03 -10.12
CA GLU A 258 21.76 29.03 -9.23
C GLU A 258 20.53 28.44 -9.91
N GLU A 259 20.27 28.77 -11.19
CA GLU A 259 19.11 28.27 -11.95
C GLU A 259 19.10 26.74 -12.15
N LEU A 260 20.27 26.07 -12.09
CA LEU A 260 20.43 24.63 -12.24
C LEU A 260 20.51 23.89 -10.90
N PHE A 261 20.58 24.59 -9.77
CA PHE A 261 20.81 24.02 -8.44
C PHE A 261 19.90 22.80 -8.18
N THR A 262 18.58 22.96 -8.31
CA THR A 262 17.62 21.87 -8.00
C THR A 262 17.80 20.65 -8.90
N ILE A 263 18.13 20.86 -10.18
CA ILE A 263 18.33 19.76 -11.14
C ILE A 263 19.61 19.00 -10.81
N LEU A 264 20.71 19.71 -10.58
CA LEU A 264 22.00 19.13 -10.21
C LEU A 264 21.94 18.39 -8.88
N MET A 265 21.28 18.98 -7.89
CA MET A 265 21.02 18.34 -6.61
C MET A 265 20.28 17.00 -6.78
N ARG A 266 19.22 16.97 -7.58
CA ARG A 266 18.47 15.74 -7.85
C ARG A 266 19.29 14.70 -8.60
N ARG A 267 20.13 15.11 -9.55
CA ARG A 267 21.04 14.23 -10.26
C ARG A 267 22.01 13.52 -9.30
N LEU A 268 22.61 14.27 -8.36
CA LEU A 268 23.49 13.70 -7.33
C LEU A 268 22.75 12.79 -6.36
N MET A 269 21.51 13.13 -5.98
CA MET A 269 20.65 12.24 -5.18
C MET A 269 20.37 10.92 -5.91
N MET A 270 20.05 10.97 -7.19
CA MET A 270 19.80 9.77 -8.02
C MET A 270 21.05 8.91 -8.13
N GLU A 271 22.21 9.52 -8.35
CA GLU A 271 23.51 8.83 -8.44
C GLU A 271 23.87 8.13 -7.13
N ILE A 272 23.76 8.83 -6.00
CA ILE A 272 24.00 8.25 -4.66
C ILE A 272 23.04 7.10 -4.39
N ALA A 273 21.73 7.31 -4.67
CA ALA A 273 20.72 6.29 -4.48
C ALA A 273 21.01 5.04 -5.33
N GLN A 274 21.39 5.21 -6.60
CA GLN A 274 21.78 4.08 -7.45
C GLN A 274 22.97 3.32 -6.88
N ARG A 275 24.05 3.99 -6.46
CA ARG A 275 25.24 3.32 -5.90
C ARG A 275 24.92 2.54 -4.61
N ILE A 276 24.00 3.05 -3.77
CA ILE A 276 23.50 2.31 -2.61
C ILE A 276 22.65 1.12 -3.06
N CYS A 277 21.80 1.27 -4.07
CA CYS A 277 21.01 0.17 -4.63
C CYS A 277 21.85 -0.98 -5.14
N GLU A 278 22.95 -0.66 -5.85
CA GLU A 278 23.90 -1.65 -6.38
C GLU A 278 24.54 -2.48 -5.26
N LYS A 279 24.88 -1.86 -4.12
CA LYS A 279 25.42 -2.56 -2.93
C LYS A 279 24.38 -3.44 -2.22
N GLU A 280 23.11 -3.02 -2.24
CA GLU A 280 22.01 -3.67 -1.52
C GLU A 280 21.18 -4.63 -2.38
N ASP A 281 21.62 -4.89 -3.61
CA ASP A 281 20.88 -5.71 -4.60
C ASP A 281 19.44 -5.24 -4.78
N ILE A 282 19.26 -3.92 -5.03
CA ILE A 282 17.99 -3.27 -5.33
C ILE A 282 17.96 -2.88 -6.80
N GLN A 283 16.88 -3.18 -7.51
CA GLN A 283 16.82 -3.18 -8.96
C GLN A 283 16.27 -1.88 -9.57
N ALA A 284 15.64 -1.00 -8.78
CA ALA A 284 14.98 0.20 -9.31
C ALA A 284 14.90 1.31 -8.26
N LEU A 285 14.81 2.56 -8.74
CA LEU A 285 14.45 3.72 -7.94
C LEU A 285 12.95 4.03 -8.09
N VAL A 286 12.37 4.63 -7.06
CA VAL A 286 11.00 5.13 -7.05
C VAL A 286 11.00 6.56 -6.58
N THR A 287 10.38 7.46 -7.35
CA THR A 287 10.24 8.85 -6.96
C THR A 287 8.77 9.26 -6.88
N GLY A 288 8.49 10.25 -6.03
CA GLY A 288 7.18 10.87 -5.90
C GLY A 288 6.94 12.03 -6.89
N GLU A 289 7.53 12.01 -8.08
CA GLU A 289 7.38 13.08 -9.06
C GLU A 289 6.03 13.02 -9.79
N SER A 290 5.46 14.19 -10.08
CA SER A 290 4.30 14.38 -10.95
C SER A 290 4.62 15.43 -12.00
N LEU A 291 4.27 15.17 -13.27
CA LEU A 291 4.59 16.05 -14.37
C LEU A 291 3.92 17.41 -14.19
N GLY A 292 4.71 18.49 -14.26
CA GLY A 292 4.22 19.86 -14.19
C GLY A 292 3.84 20.38 -12.81
N GLN A 293 4.05 19.59 -11.73
CA GLN A 293 3.68 20.01 -10.38
C GLN A 293 4.59 21.11 -9.83
N VAL A 294 5.89 21.06 -10.12
CA VAL A 294 6.89 22.08 -9.75
C VAL A 294 7.89 22.29 -10.87
N ALA A 295 8.67 23.36 -10.81
CA ALA A 295 9.63 23.75 -11.85
C ALA A 295 10.65 22.65 -12.22
N SER A 296 11.06 21.82 -11.27
CA SER A 296 11.97 20.70 -11.48
C SER A 296 11.28 19.41 -11.99
N GLN A 297 9.97 19.42 -12.19
CA GLN A 297 9.18 18.27 -12.65
C GLN A 297 8.58 18.51 -14.04
N THR A 298 9.28 19.25 -14.89
CA THR A 298 8.99 19.34 -16.32
C THR A 298 9.58 18.15 -17.07
N MET A 299 9.09 17.86 -18.28
CA MET A 299 9.66 16.80 -19.13
C MET A 299 11.16 17.00 -19.36
N TYR A 300 11.58 18.26 -19.62
CA TYR A 300 12.98 18.62 -19.81
C TYR A 300 13.85 18.35 -18.56
N ALA A 301 13.33 18.70 -17.37
CA ALA A 301 14.03 18.45 -16.12
C ALA A 301 14.12 16.95 -15.80
N MET A 302 13.06 16.18 -16.07
CA MET A 302 13.08 14.73 -15.90
C MET A 302 14.06 14.03 -16.81
N VAL A 303 14.20 14.45 -18.08
CA VAL A 303 15.24 13.93 -18.98
C VAL A 303 16.63 14.15 -18.39
N CYS A 304 16.90 15.34 -17.83
CA CYS A 304 18.18 15.63 -17.21
C CYS A 304 18.45 14.79 -15.96
N THR A 305 17.42 14.57 -15.10
CA THR A 305 17.60 13.76 -13.90
C THR A 305 17.73 12.26 -14.21
N ASP A 306 16.99 11.76 -15.20
CA ASP A 306 17.08 10.36 -15.63
C ASP A 306 18.44 10.01 -16.23
N ALA A 307 19.08 10.94 -16.94
CA ALA A 307 20.41 10.74 -17.50
C ALA A 307 21.51 10.49 -16.44
N ALA A 308 21.27 10.83 -15.18
CA ALA A 308 22.17 10.54 -14.06
C ALA A 308 22.03 9.12 -13.49
N CYS A 309 21.06 8.34 -13.97
CA CYS A 309 20.75 7.03 -13.43
C CYS A 309 20.65 6.00 -14.55
N ARG A 310 21.28 4.82 -14.37
CA ARG A 310 21.25 3.73 -15.35
C ARG A 310 20.20 2.66 -15.03
N MET A 311 19.66 2.65 -13.82
CA MET A 311 18.61 1.72 -13.42
C MET A 311 17.22 2.29 -13.72
N PRO A 312 16.18 1.45 -13.80
CA PRO A 312 14.80 1.92 -13.95
C PRO A 312 14.38 2.89 -12.85
N VAL A 313 13.76 4.01 -13.24
CA VAL A 313 13.16 4.99 -12.31
C VAL A 313 11.66 4.97 -12.48
N PHE A 314 10.96 4.45 -11.48
CA PHE A 314 9.50 4.39 -11.48
C PHE A 314 8.89 5.67 -10.88
N ARG A 315 7.93 6.24 -11.61
CA ARG A 315 7.12 7.40 -11.21
C ARG A 315 5.65 7.02 -11.24
N PRO A 316 5.16 6.22 -10.28
CA PRO A 316 3.84 5.59 -10.38
C PRO A 316 2.69 6.59 -10.42
N ARG A 317 2.92 7.84 -10.04
CA ARG A 317 1.94 8.92 -10.01
C ARG A 317 2.21 10.07 -10.99
N VAL A 318 3.08 9.88 -11.99
CA VAL A 318 3.53 10.94 -12.91
C VAL A 318 2.40 11.68 -13.64
N GLY A 319 1.30 11.01 -13.93
CA GLY A 319 0.12 11.57 -14.60
C GLY A 319 -1.05 11.90 -13.67
N MET A 320 -0.88 11.79 -12.36
CA MET A 320 -1.95 12.05 -11.38
C MET A 320 -1.99 13.53 -11.00
N ASP A 321 -3.18 14.05 -10.78
CA ASP A 321 -3.36 15.38 -10.21
C ASP A 321 -3.24 15.36 -8.67
N LYS A 322 -3.27 16.56 -8.06
CA LYS A 322 -3.06 16.71 -6.62
C LYS A 322 -4.20 16.12 -5.79
N SER A 323 -5.43 16.17 -6.27
CA SER A 323 -6.62 15.64 -5.58
C SER A 323 -6.56 14.11 -5.51
N GLU A 324 -6.25 13.43 -6.60
CA GLU A 324 -6.08 11.97 -6.64
C GLU A 324 -5.00 11.48 -5.66
N ILE A 325 -3.89 12.23 -5.57
CA ILE A 325 -2.79 11.90 -4.66
C ILE A 325 -3.21 12.08 -3.20
N VAL A 326 -3.94 13.16 -2.89
CA VAL A 326 -4.46 13.45 -1.54
C VAL A 326 -5.47 12.38 -1.11
N GLU A 327 -6.34 11.91 -2.00
CA GLU A 327 -7.24 10.79 -1.70
C GLU A 327 -6.49 9.53 -1.27
N ILE A 328 -5.45 9.15 -2.02
CA ILE A 328 -4.62 8.00 -1.67
C ILE A 328 -3.89 8.25 -0.35
N ALA A 329 -3.31 9.44 -0.15
CA ALA A 329 -2.60 9.79 1.07
C ALA A 329 -3.50 9.70 2.33
N ARG A 330 -4.76 10.12 2.22
CA ARG A 330 -5.78 9.95 3.27
C ARG A 330 -6.11 8.47 3.50
N LYS A 331 -6.33 7.71 2.43
CA LYS A 331 -6.62 6.28 2.49
C LYS A 331 -5.52 5.46 3.20
N ILE A 332 -4.26 5.88 3.08
CA ILE A 332 -3.11 5.21 3.69
C ILE A 332 -2.60 5.88 4.96
N ASP A 333 -3.34 6.82 5.53
CA ASP A 333 -3.06 7.53 6.79
C ASP A 333 -1.77 8.37 6.80
N THR A 334 -1.23 8.74 5.62
CA THR A 334 0.00 9.54 5.51
C THR A 334 -0.26 11.04 5.43
N PHE A 335 -1.47 11.47 5.08
CA PHE A 335 -1.79 12.87 4.79
C PHE A 335 -1.47 13.81 5.96
N ASP A 336 -2.01 13.55 7.16
CA ASP A 336 -1.88 14.43 8.31
C ASP A 336 -0.42 14.59 8.78
N THR A 337 0.37 13.52 8.66
CA THR A 337 1.80 13.58 8.93
C THR A 337 2.53 14.38 7.84
N SER A 338 2.17 14.21 6.57
CA SER A 338 2.82 14.88 5.44
C SER A 338 2.66 16.40 5.42
N ILE A 339 1.56 16.93 5.96
CA ILE A 339 1.30 18.38 6.00
C ILE A 339 1.93 19.11 7.22
N LEU A 340 2.63 18.39 8.11
CA LEU A 340 3.34 19.03 9.21
C LEU A 340 4.41 20.01 8.68
N PRO A 341 4.60 21.19 9.31
CA PRO A 341 5.41 22.29 8.80
C PRO A 341 6.92 22.08 9.06
N TYR A 342 7.45 20.93 8.63
CA TYR A 342 8.89 20.63 8.68
C TYR A 342 9.41 20.46 7.28
N GLU A 343 10.38 21.28 6.91
CA GLU A 343 10.91 21.36 5.56
C GLU A 343 11.92 20.26 5.25
N ASP A 344 11.91 19.78 4.01
CA ASP A 344 12.87 18.83 3.47
C ASP A 344 14.14 19.53 2.95
N CYS A 345 15.21 18.76 2.77
CA CYS A 345 16.47 19.26 2.21
C CYS A 345 16.30 19.93 0.84
N CYS A 346 15.33 19.53 0.04
CA CYS A 346 15.09 20.07 -1.30
C CYS A 346 14.59 21.52 -1.31
N THR A 347 14.15 22.06 -0.18
CA THR A 347 13.64 23.44 -0.07
C THR A 347 14.64 24.43 0.52
N VAL A 348 15.75 23.91 1.05
CA VAL A 348 16.75 24.73 1.78
C VAL A 348 17.39 25.82 0.91
N PHE A 349 17.83 25.47 -0.30
CA PHE A 349 18.50 26.38 -1.23
C PHE A 349 17.70 26.48 -2.54
N THR A 350 16.42 26.85 -2.44
CA THR A 350 15.58 26.98 -3.63
C THR A 350 15.99 28.19 -4.47
N PRO A 351 16.31 28.00 -5.77
CA PRO A 351 16.66 29.10 -6.66
C PRO A 351 15.49 30.06 -6.87
N LYS A 352 15.78 31.37 -6.99
CA LYS A 352 14.76 32.40 -7.28
C LYS A 352 14.12 32.21 -8.65
N HIS A 353 14.94 31.77 -9.62
CA HIS A 353 14.50 31.56 -11.02
C HIS A 353 14.97 30.19 -11.52
N PRO A 354 14.30 29.08 -11.11
CA PRO A 354 14.68 27.76 -11.54
C PRO A 354 14.48 27.55 -13.05
N LYS A 355 15.42 26.88 -13.70
CA LYS A 355 15.34 26.59 -15.13
C LYS A 355 14.31 25.49 -15.40
N THR A 356 13.19 25.86 -16.02
CA THR A 356 12.08 24.94 -16.33
C THR A 356 12.29 24.14 -17.62
N ARG A 357 13.19 24.61 -18.49
CA ARG A 357 13.57 23.94 -19.76
C ARG A 357 15.08 23.78 -19.85
N PRO A 358 15.71 22.98 -18.98
CA PRO A 358 17.14 22.72 -19.03
C PRO A 358 17.49 21.91 -20.27
N ASN A 359 18.70 22.16 -20.82
CA ASN A 359 19.30 21.31 -21.81
C ASN A 359 20.24 20.31 -21.11
N LEU A 360 20.20 19.04 -21.50
CA LEU A 360 21.00 17.98 -20.86
C LEU A 360 22.51 18.27 -20.95
N ALA A 361 23.00 18.71 -22.12
CA ALA A 361 24.42 19.01 -22.32
C ALA A 361 24.91 20.14 -21.40
N ASP A 362 24.08 21.20 -21.19
CA ASP A 362 24.42 22.30 -20.28
C ASP A 362 24.44 21.83 -18.82
N VAL A 363 23.51 20.98 -18.44
CA VAL A 363 23.43 20.41 -17.09
C VAL A 363 24.62 19.49 -16.81
N GLU A 364 25.00 18.64 -17.77
CA GLU A 364 26.17 17.76 -17.66
C GLU A 364 27.49 18.56 -17.65
N ALA A 365 27.60 19.59 -18.47
CA ALA A 365 28.77 20.48 -18.44
C ALA A 365 28.91 21.18 -17.07
N ALA A 366 27.79 21.67 -16.50
CA ALA A 366 27.81 22.30 -15.18
C ALA A 366 28.14 21.29 -14.06
N GLN A 367 27.63 20.05 -14.14
CA GLN A 367 27.98 19.00 -13.18
C GLN A 367 29.45 18.62 -13.27
N ASN A 368 29.97 18.43 -14.49
CA ASN A 368 31.37 17.97 -14.75
C ASN A 368 32.40 19.08 -14.47
N ALA A 369 31.99 20.32 -14.28
CA ALA A 369 32.90 21.42 -13.92
C ALA A 369 33.50 21.28 -12.51
N PHE A 370 32.93 20.38 -11.69
CA PHE A 370 33.39 20.14 -10.32
C PHE A 370 33.52 18.62 -10.07
N ASP A 371 34.55 18.21 -9.31
CA ASP A 371 34.74 16.81 -8.92
C ASP A 371 33.87 16.45 -7.73
N TRP A 372 32.74 15.76 -8.00
CA TRP A 372 31.77 15.31 -6.99
C TRP A 372 32.14 13.99 -6.34
N GLU A 373 33.05 13.21 -6.94
CA GLU A 373 33.31 11.83 -6.52
C GLU A 373 33.72 11.69 -5.04
N PRO A 374 34.61 12.50 -4.48
CA PRO A 374 34.98 12.39 -3.07
C PRO A 374 33.79 12.62 -2.12
N TYR A 375 32.89 13.53 -2.49
CA TYR A 375 31.73 13.92 -1.67
C TYR A 375 30.58 12.89 -1.78
N ILE A 376 30.37 12.35 -2.95
CA ILE A 376 29.45 11.24 -3.18
C ILE A 376 29.88 10.04 -2.35
N GLN A 377 31.16 9.66 -2.42
CA GLN A 377 31.70 8.54 -1.66
C GLN A 377 31.56 8.77 -0.15
N LYS A 378 31.89 9.96 0.33
CA LYS A 378 31.74 10.34 1.73
C LYS A 378 30.28 10.26 2.20
N ALA A 379 29.33 10.73 1.38
CA ALA A 379 27.90 10.64 1.70
C ALA A 379 27.42 9.18 1.79
N ILE A 380 27.86 8.32 0.88
CA ILE A 380 27.56 6.89 0.89
C ILE A 380 28.14 6.20 2.14
N GLU A 381 29.39 6.47 2.49
CA GLU A 381 30.06 5.92 3.67
C GLU A 381 29.44 6.42 4.98
N GLY A 382 28.94 7.66 4.99
CA GLY A 382 28.22 8.25 6.11
C GLY A 382 26.79 7.70 6.30
N THR A 383 26.27 6.98 5.30
CA THR A 383 24.90 6.45 5.36
C THR A 383 24.82 5.23 6.26
N LYS A 384 23.95 5.30 7.29
CA LYS A 384 23.71 4.19 8.23
C LYS A 384 22.31 3.64 8.01
N PRO A 385 22.18 2.42 7.46
CA PRO A 385 20.87 1.79 7.32
C PRO A 385 20.33 1.30 8.66
N TYR A 386 19.01 1.38 8.86
CA TYR A 386 18.30 0.75 9.96
C TYR A 386 16.91 0.30 9.53
N LEU A 387 16.35 -0.65 10.29
CA LEU A 387 15.07 -1.26 9.95
C LEU A 387 13.91 -0.55 10.65
N ILE A 388 12.97 -0.03 9.88
CA ILE A 388 11.67 0.43 10.37
C ILE A 388 10.70 -0.76 10.29
N LYS A 389 10.38 -1.32 11.46
CA LYS A 389 9.54 -2.52 11.57
C LYS A 389 8.06 -2.16 11.48
N ASN A 390 7.30 -3.04 10.86
CA ASN A 390 5.86 -3.05 11.01
C ASN A 390 5.49 -3.54 12.41
N ALA A 391 4.63 -2.81 13.09
CA ALA A 391 4.17 -3.16 14.43
C ALA A 391 3.08 -4.24 14.38
#